data_c67ef022c0d85a6a96b5225295024444
#
_entry.id   c67ef022c0d85a6a96b5225295024444
#
_cell.length_a   1.000
_cell.length_b   1.000
_cell.length_c   1.000
_cell.angle_alpha   90.00
_cell.angle_beta   90.00
_cell.angle_gamma   90.00
#
_symmetry.space_group_name_H-M   'P 1'
#
loop_
_entity.id
_entity.type
_entity.pdbx_description
1 polymer ?
#
loop_
_entity_poly.entity_id
_entity_poly.type
_entity_poly.pdbx_seq_one_letter_code
_entity_poly.pdbx_strand_id
1 'polypeptide(L)'
;MNGVTFAIYDVSDEFYKLRSEGSSVEDAQRKLAQKSDSEKILAENVTKTVDGEEGIASFSASDKDEQGRDAVYRFAEIKSSDQVKEKSAPFVVVLPVTNSSNHKLTTIHLYPKSEQKIPAALTLTKTVENKQTDFADGDKVPYLITTTIPENINEIGTYTIKDTADPQLWLELETIDFLIGGDKIHTFHTQKTKH
;
A
#
# COMPACT_ATOMS: atom_id res chain seq x y z
N MET A 1 -2.28 -5.02 4.20
CA MET A 1 -3.13 -4.13 3.36
C MET A 1 -4.41 -4.86 2.96
N ASN A 2 -5.57 -4.28 3.27
CA ASN A 2 -6.90 -4.86 3.00
C ASN A 2 -7.51 -4.28 1.70
N GLY A 3 -8.55 -4.94 1.15
CA GLY A 3 -9.30 -4.44 0.00
C GLY A 3 -8.68 -4.76 -1.37
N VAL A 4 -7.64 -5.57 -1.43
CA VAL A 4 -7.07 -6.07 -2.69
C VAL A 4 -7.76 -7.38 -3.06
N THR A 5 -8.21 -7.52 -4.30
CA THR A 5 -8.86 -8.75 -4.78
C THR A 5 -7.88 -9.58 -5.59
N PHE A 6 -7.67 -10.80 -5.14
CA PHE A 6 -6.94 -11.83 -5.88
C PHE A 6 -7.90 -12.83 -6.50
N ALA A 7 -7.55 -13.31 -7.69
CA ALA A 7 -8.21 -14.43 -8.36
C ALA A 7 -7.25 -15.60 -8.51
N ILE A 8 -7.79 -16.81 -8.47
CA ILE A 8 -7.10 -18.06 -8.76
C ILE A 8 -7.68 -18.67 -10.03
N TYR A 9 -6.80 -19.18 -10.89
CA TYR A 9 -7.11 -19.84 -12.15
C TYR A 9 -6.46 -21.21 -12.16
N ASP A 10 -7.18 -22.24 -12.62
CA ASP A 10 -6.58 -23.53 -12.94
C ASP A 10 -5.92 -23.43 -14.32
N VAL A 11 -4.62 -23.60 -14.36
CA VAL A 11 -3.80 -23.56 -15.56
C VAL A 11 -3.06 -24.87 -15.82
N SER A 12 -3.59 -25.96 -15.21
CA SER A 12 -2.97 -27.30 -15.25
C SER A 12 -2.80 -27.81 -16.69
N ASP A 13 -3.84 -27.71 -17.51
CA ASP A 13 -3.81 -28.21 -18.89
C ASP A 13 -2.75 -27.50 -19.74
N GLU A 14 -2.70 -26.16 -19.65
CA GLU A 14 -1.72 -25.38 -20.38
C GLU A 14 -0.30 -25.63 -19.86
N PHE A 15 -0.15 -25.81 -18.56
CA PHE A 15 1.14 -26.13 -17.97
C PHE A 15 1.67 -27.44 -18.55
N TYR A 16 0.87 -28.50 -18.50
CA TYR A 16 1.29 -29.81 -19.02
C TYR A 16 1.48 -29.82 -20.53
N LYS A 17 0.72 -29.02 -21.26
CA LYS A 17 0.94 -28.82 -22.70
C LYS A 17 2.32 -28.18 -22.93
N LEU A 18 2.65 -27.08 -22.28
CA LEU A 18 3.98 -26.46 -22.38
C LEU A 18 5.11 -27.42 -22.00
N ARG A 19 4.89 -28.26 -20.98
CA ARG A 19 5.85 -29.29 -20.57
C ARG A 19 6.06 -30.36 -21.66
N SER A 20 4.98 -30.79 -22.31
CA SER A 20 5.07 -31.74 -23.41
C SER A 20 5.76 -31.18 -24.65
N GLU A 21 5.70 -29.86 -24.83
CA GLU A 21 6.39 -29.12 -25.90
C GLU A 21 7.85 -28.81 -25.57
N GLY A 22 8.36 -29.30 -24.43
CA GLY A 22 9.77 -29.15 -24.03
C GLY A 22 10.11 -27.93 -23.17
N SER A 23 9.14 -27.14 -22.73
CA SER A 23 9.42 -26.03 -21.79
C SER A 23 9.89 -26.58 -20.43
N SER A 24 10.83 -25.91 -19.75
CA SER A 24 11.16 -26.20 -18.35
C SER A 24 9.97 -25.87 -17.44
N VAL A 25 9.99 -26.32 -16.18
CA VAL A 25 8.97 -25.95 -15.18
C VAL A 25 8.92 -24.44 -15.01
N GLU A 26 10.08 -23.83 -14.84
CA GLU A 26 10.24 -22.38 -14.62
C GLU A 26 9.78 -21.57 -15.85
N ASP A 27 10.08 -22.03 -17.06
CA ASP A 27 9.64 -21.36 -18.28
C ASP A 27 8.13 -21.47 -18.48
N ALA A 28 7.54 -22.64 -18.19
CA ALA A 28 6.10 -22.81 -18.22
C ALA A 28 5.39 -21.92 -17.19
N GLN A 29 5.88 -21.88 -15.94
CA GLN A 29 5.35 -20.98 -14.91
C GLN A 29 5.44 -19.51 -15.33
N ARG A 30 6.58 -19.07 -15.87
CA ARG A 30 6.77 -17.67 -16.31
C ARG A 30 5.83 -17.30 -17.46
N LYS A 31 5.65 -18.17 -18.43
CA LYS A 31 4.73 -17.95 -19.56
C LYS A 31 3.29 -17.84 -19.09
N LEU A 32 2.87 -18.73 -18.18
CA LEU A 32 1.52 -18.74 -17.63
C LEU A 32 1.25 -17.56 -16.71
N ALA A 33 2.25 -17.09 -15.94
CA ALA A 33 2.13 -15.90 -15.11
C ALA A 33 1.82 -14.65 -15.95
N GLN A 34 2.38 -14.53 -17.15
CA GLN A 34 2.19 -13.40 -18.07
C GLN A 34 0.90 -13.48 -18.91
N LYS A 35 0.13 -14.55 -18.76
CA LYS A 35 -1.12 -14.74 -19.51
C LYS A 35 -2.16 -13.67 -19.10
N SER A 36 -3.01 -13.29 -20.06
CA SER A 36 -4.08 -12.31 -19.79
C SER A 36 -5.17 -12.91 -18.89
N ASP A 37 -5.90 -12.03 -18.15
CA ASP A 37 -6.97 -12.43 -17.23
C ASP A 37 -8.28 -12.83 -17.94
N SER A 38 -8.23 -13.25 -19.20
CA SER A 38 -9.40 -13.67 -19.99
C SER A 38 -9.88 -15.10 -19.69
N GLU A 39 -9.25 -15.78 -18.75
CA GLU A 39 -9.57 -17.15 -18.35
C GLU A 39 -10.70 -17.21 -17.35
N LYS A 40 -11.31 -18.39 -17.24
CA LYS A 40 -12.35 -18.65 -16.23
C LYS A 40 -11.72 -18.60 -14.83
N ILE A 41 -12.16 -17.64 -14.04
CA ILE A 41 -11.81 -17.53 -12.62
C ILE A 41 -12.37 -18.75 -11.89
N LEU A 42 -11.51 -19.45 -11.15
CA LEU A 42 -11.90 -20.57 -10.29
C LEU A 42 -12.48 -20.05 -8.96
N ALA A 43 -11.82 -19.08 -8.36
CA ALA A 43 -12.26 -18.39 -7.15
C ALA A 43 -11.64 -17.01 -7.04
N GLU A 44 -12.35 -16.10 -6.35
CA GLU A 44 -11.87 -14.77 -5.98
C GLU A 44 -11.93 -14.61 -4.46
N ASN A 45 -10.99 -13.87 -3.92
CA ASN A 45 -11.06 -13.45 -2.52
C ASN A 45 -10.42 -12.08 -2.31
N VAL A 46 -10.99 -11.33 -1.37
CA VAL A 46 -10.54 -9.98 -1.01
C VAL A 46 -9.68 -10.08 0.23
N THR A 47 -8.55 -9.39 0.23
CA THR A 47 -7.69 -9.31 1.40
C THR A 47 -8.38 -8.60 2.55
N LYS A 48 -8.29 -9.17 3.73
CA LYS A 48 -8.88 -8.67 4.98
C LYS A 48 -7.96 -8.96 6.16
N THR A 49 -8.29 -8.40 7.31
CA THR A 49 -7.61 -8.72 8.57
C THR A 49 -8.10 -10.08 9.08
N VAL A 50 -7.17 -10.99 9.35
CA VAL A 50 -7.42 -12.32 9.93
C VAL A 50 -6.46 -12.49 11.12
N ASP A 51 -6.99 -12.81 12.31
CA ASP A 51 -6.22 -13.01 13.54
C ASP A 51 -5.23 -11.86 13.87
N GLY A 52 -5.61 -10.62 13.52
CA GLY A 52 -4.81 -9.42 13.76
C GLY A 52 -3.79 -9.11 12.64
N GLU A 53 -3.63 -9.96 11.64
CA GLU A 53 -2.78 -9.71 10.48
C GLU A 53 -3.60 -9.16 9.31
N GLU A 54 -3.16 -8.05 8.73
CA GLU A 54 -3.82 -7.42 7.58
C GLU A 54 -3.36 -8.01 6.25
N GLY A 55 -4.25 -7.93 5.26
CA GLY A 55 -3.89 -8.25 3.87
C GLY A 55 -3.92 -9.74 3.56
N ILE A 56 -4.73 -10.54 4.28
CA ILE A 56 -4.83 -11.98 4.07
C ILE A 56 -6.02 -12.31 3.16
N ALA A 57 -5.76 -13.00 2.05
CA ALA A 57 -6.74 -13.67 1.21
C ALA A 57 -6.45 -15.18 1.23
N SER A 58 -7.45 -16.00 1.58
CA SER A 58 -7.31 -17.46 1.69
C SER A 58 -8.07 -18.15 0.57
N PHE A 59 -7.46 -19.16 -0.04
CA PHE A 59 -8.06 -19.99 -1.08
C PHE A 59 -7.96 -21.46 -0.66
N SER A 60 -9.01 -22.21 -0.96
CA SER A 60 -9.01 -23.67 -0.89
C SER A 60 -9.06 -24.22 -2.30
N ALA A 61 -8.08 -25.04 -2.66
CA ALA A 61 -7.97 -25.63 -3.97
C ALA A 61 -7.54 -27.10 -3.88
N SER A 62 -7.90 -27.92 -4.87
CA SER A 62 -7.49 -29.32 -4.95
C SER A 62 -5.99 -29.41 -5.24
N ASP A 63 -5.33 -30.44 -4.74
CA ASP A 63 -3.95 -30.75 -5.12
C ASP A 63 -3.87 -31.53 -6.45
N LYS A 64 -5.03 -31.92 -7.02
CA LYS A 64 -5.17 -32.59 -8.30
C LYS A 64 -6.10 -31.84 -9.23
N ASP A 65 -5.77 -31.86 -10.52
CA ASP A 65 -6.63 -31.36 -11.58
C ASP A 65 -7.74 -32.40 -11.94
N GLU A 66 -8.59 -32.07 -12.92
CA GLU A 66 -9.68 -32.94 -13.36
C GLU A 66 -9.18 -34.26 -13.98
N GLN A 67 -7.93 -34.32 -14.44
CA GLN A 67 -7.28 -35.51 -15.00
C GLN A 67 -6.49 -36.31 -13.96
N GLY A 68 -6.51 -35.90 -12.68
CA GLY A 68 -5.79 -36.56 -11.59
C GLY A 68 -4.29 -36.29 -11.56
N ARG A 69 -3.79 -35.32 -12.38
CA ARG A 69 -2.41 -34.84 -12.33
C ARG A 69 -2.26 -33.82 -11.20
N ASP A 70 -1.03 -33.51 -10.85
CA ASP A 70 -0.76 -32.44 -9.87
C ASP A 70 -1.27 -31.09 -10.41
N ALA A 71 -2.09 -30.41 -9.62
CA ALA A 71 -2.74 -29.18 -10.06
C ALA A 71 -1.74 -28.01 -10.14
N VAL A 72 -2.00 -27.09 -11.06
CA VAL A 72 -1.21 -25.90 -11.26
C VAL A 72 -2.12 -24.69 -11.27
N TYR A 73 -1.86 -23.73 -10.36
CA TYR A 73 -2.68 -22.57 -10.19
C TYR A 73 -1.93 -21.29 -10.48
N ARG A 74 -2.57 -20.39 -11.22
CA ARG A 74 -2.15 -19.02 -11.42
C ARG A 74 -2.92 -18.11 -10.46
N PHE A 75 -2.20 -17.23 -9.79
CA PHE A 75 -2.74 -16.17 -8.93
C PHE A 75 -2.50 -14.81 -9.57
N ALA A 76 -3.51 -13.96 -9.57
CA ALA A 76 -3.41 -12.60 -10.07
C ALA A 76 -4.18 -11.61 -9.20
N GLU A 77 -3.63 -10.44 -9.00
CA GLU A 77 -4.31 -9.29 -8.43
C GLU A 77 -5.21 -8.66 -9.50
N ILE A 78 -6.52 -8.89 -9.41
CA ILE A 78 -7.49 -8.41 -10.39
C ILE A 78 -8.05 -7.04 -10.05
N LYS A 79 -8.13 -6.70 -8.75
CA LYS A 79 -8.57 -5.39 -8.27
C LYS A 79 -7.66 -4.93 -7.14
N SER A 80 -7.12 -3.73 -7.28
CA SER A 80 -6.30 -3.08 -6.27
C SER A 80 -7.13 -2.22 -5.33
N SER A 81 -6.63 -1.99 -4.12
CA SER A 81 -7.12 -0.90 -3.28
C SER A 81 -6.58 0.43 -3.79
N ASP A 82 -7.20 1.54 -3.37
CA ASP A 82 -6.76 2.89 -3.77
C ASP A 82 -5.33 3.24 -3.31
N GLN A 83 -4.79 2.47 -2.36
CA GLN A 83 -3.43 2.63 -1.82
C GLN A 83 -2.36 1.93 -2.67
N VAL A 84 -2.74 1.13 -3.67
CA VAL A 84 -1.80 0.42 -4.55
C VAL A 84 -1.42 1.31 -5.72
N LYS A 85 -0.11 1.55 -5.88
CA LYS A 85 0.46 2.23 -7.04
C LYS A 85 0.62 1.27 -8.21
N GLU A 86 1.15 0.09 -7.93
CA GLU A 86 1.39 -0.96 -8.91
C GLU A 86 0.97 -2.31 -8.35
N LYS A 87 0.19 -3.05 -9.14
CA LYS A 87 -0.29 -4.40 -8.79
C LYS A 87 0.87 -5.37 -8.60
N SER A 88 0.67 -6.35 -7.74
CA SER A 88 1.59 -7.47 -7.67
C SER A 88 1.64 -8.24 -9.00
N ALA A 89 2.84 -8.65 -9.39
CA ALA A 89 2.99 -9.50 -10.57
C ALA A 89 2.25 -10.83 -10.37
N PRO A 90 1.50 -11.31 -11.37
CA PRO A 90 0.90 -12.65 -11.31
C PRO A 90 1.97 -13.73 -11.16
N PHE A 91 1.62 -14.80 -10.48
CA PHE A 91 2.54 -15.92 -10.25
C PHE A 91 1.81 -17.27 -10.35
N VAL A 92 2.59 -18.34 -10.56
CA VAL A 92 2.07 -19.69 -10.75
C VAL A 92 2.66 -20.62 -9.71
N VAL A 93 1.80 -21.40 -9.08
CA VAL A 93 2.16 -22.44 -8.10
C VAL A 93 1.87 -23.81 -8.69
N VAL A 94 2.87 -24.66 -8.70
CA VAL A 94 2.74 -26.07 -9.09
C VAL A 94 2.64 -26.90 -7.80
N LEU A 95 1.58 -27.65 -7.66
CA LEU A 95 1.40 -28.55 -6.52
C LEU A 95 2.00 -29.92 -6.80
N PRO A 96 2.33 -30.71 -5.76
CA PRO A 96 2.37 -30.31 -4.34
C PRO A 96 3.61 -29.48 -4.01
N VAL A 97 3.46 -28.53 -3.10
CA VAL A 97 4.63 -27.89 -2.48
C VAL A 97 5.07 -28.75 -1.30
N THR A 98 6.37 -28.98 -1.17
CA THR A 98 6.96 -29.77 -0.08
C THR A 98 7.87 -28.93 0.79
N ASN A 99 7.99 -29.29 2.05
CA ASN A 99 9.00 -28.70 2.95
C ASN A 99 10.40 -29.32 2.73
N SER A 100 11.39 -28.86 3.47
CA SER A 100 12.77 -29.37 3.41
C SER A 100 12.92 -30.87 3.74
N SER A 101 11.92 -31.46 4.43
CA SER A 101 11.86 -32.87 4.74
C SER A 101 11.03 -33.70 3.76
N ASN A 102 10.72 -33.11 2.58
CA ASN A 102 9.92 -33.71 1.52
C ASN A 102 8.48 -34.10 1.91
N HIS A 103 7.92 -33.46 2.95
CA HIS A 103 6.52 -33.63 3.32
C HIS A 103 5.67 -32.61 2.59
N LYS A 104 4.53 -33.05 2.04
CA LYS A 104 3.55 -32.17 1.38
C LYS A 104 2.99 -31.17 2.39
N LEU A 105 2.94 -29.90 1.98
CA LEU A 105 2.31 -28.86 2.75
C LEU A 105 0.81 -28.80 2.46
N THR A 106 -0.01 -28.78 3.51
CA THR A 106 -1.47 -28.59 3.42
C THR A 106 -1.86 -27.13 3.41
N THR A 107 -0.98 -26.25 3.88
CA THR A 107 -1.14 -24.79 3.86
C THR A 107 0.14 -24.16 3.32
N ILE A 108 -0.03 -23.26 2.37
CA ILE A 108 1.07 -22.55 1.70
C ILE A 108 0.84 -21.07 1.90
N HIS A 109 1.82 -20.36 2.44
CA HIS A 109 1.80 -18.90 2.58
C HIS A 109 2.56 -18.28 1.43
N LEU A 110 1.88 -17.37 0.69
CA LEU A 110 2.43 -16.66 -0.46
C LEU A 110 2.42 -15.16 -0.16
N TYR A 111 3.50 -14.47 -0.49
CA TYR A 111 3.70 -13.06 -0.18
C TYR A 111 3.93 -12.26 -1.48
N PRO A 112 2.86 -12.00 -2.26
CA PRO A 112 2.99 -11.17 -3.45
C PRO A 112 3.38 -9.75 -3.05
N LYS A 113 4.25 -9.12 -3.86
CA LYS A 113 4.71 -7.76 -3.61
C LYS A 113 3.97 -6.81 -4.54
N SER A 114 3.22 -5.88 -3.97
CA SER A 114 2.65 -4.72 -4.64
C SER A 114 3.35 -3.44 -4.18
N GLU A 115 3.49 -2.45 -5.05
CA GLU A 115 3.95 -1.14 -4.65
C GLU A 115 2.80 -0.32 -4.06
N GLN A 116 3.01 0.22 -2.87
CA GLN A 116 2.08 1.17 -2.27
C GLN A 116 2.31 2.56 -2.86
N LYS A 117 1.24 3.34 -3.00
CA LYS A 117 1.35 4.78 -3.20
C LYS A 117 2.05 5.36 -1.98
N ILE A 118 3.24 5.89 -2.18
CA ILE A 118 3.86 6.73 -1.17
C ILE A 118 3.09 8.06 -1.22
N PRO A 119 2.47 8.51 -0.12
CA PRO A 119 1.87 9.85 -0.08
C PRO A 119 2.90 10.85 -0.58
N ALA A 120 2.48 11.80 -1.40
CA ALA A 120 3.36 12.86 -1.88
C ALA A 120 4.12 13.43 -0.67
N ALA A 121 5.44 13.56 -0.79
CA ALA A 121 6.28 14.03 0.30
C ALA A 121 5.69 15.32 0.85
N LEU A 122 5.35 15.34 2.14
CA LEU A 122 4.84 16.53 2.79
C LEU A 122 5.93 17.59 2.72
N THR A 123 5.62 18.69 2.08
CA THR A 123 6.50 19.86 2.11
C THR A 123 6.13 20.69 3.34
N LEU A 124 7.12 21.11 4.09
CA LEU A 124 6.95 22.05 5.18
C LEU A 124 7.98 23.17 5.01
N THR A 125 7.50 24.39 4.87
CA THR A 125 8.37 25.56 4.82
C THR A 125 7.96 26.57 5.88
N LYS A 126 8.94 27.21 6.51
CA LYS A 126 8.74 28.31 7.44
C LYS A 126 9.56 29.51 6.97
N THR A 127 8.92 30.61 6.73
CA THR A 127 9.54 31.85 6.23
C THR A 127 9.04 33.05 7.01
N VAL A 128 9.84 34.11 7.07
CA VAL A 128 9.35 35.41 7.52
C VAL A 128 8.51 36.03 6.39
N GLU A 129 7.26 36.37 6.66
CA GLU A 129 6.28 36.74 5.63
C GLU A 129 6.72 37.96 4.82
N ASN A 130 7.28 38.97 5.46
CA ASN A 130 7.71 40.22 4.80
C ASN A 130 9.15 40.17 4.29
N LYS A 131 9.84 39.01 4.38
CA LYS A 131 11.27 38.82 4.04
C LYS A 131 12.22 39.77 4.78
N GLN A 132 11.80 40.35 5.90
CA GLN A 132 12.65 41.16 6.74
C GLN A 132 13.72 40.30 7.40
N THR A 133 14.94 40.79 7.47
CA THR A 133 16.11 40.06 8.02
C THR A 133 16.56 40.61 9.38
N ASP A 134 16.22 41.87 9.66
CA ASP A 134 16.65 42.56 10.87
C ASP A 134 15.43 42.97 11.71
N PHE A 135 15.45 42.60 12.99
CA PHE A 135 14.41 42.90 13.95
C PHE A 135 15.05 43.50 15.21
N ALA A 136 14.44 44.54 15.76
CA ALA A 136 14.83 45.09 17.04
C ALA A 136 14.13 44.33 18.19
N ASP A 137 14.64 44.55 19.39
CA ASP A 137 13.99 44.00 20.59
C ASP A 137 12.56 44.55 20.73
N GLY A 138 11.59 43.63 20.91
CA GLY A 138 10.17 43.94 20.97
C GLY A 138 9.46 43.98 19.61
N ASP A 139 10.15 43.82 18.48
CA ASP A 139 9.52 43.76 17.18
C ASP A 139 8.70 42.48 17.01
N LYS A 140 7.59 42.59 16.25
CA LYS A 140 6.80 41.41 15.85
C LYS A 140 7.40 40.75 14.60
N VAL A 141 7.67 39.46 14.70
CA VAL A 141 8.20 38.67 13.57
C VAL A 141 7.06 37.83 12.98
N PRO A 142 6.50 38.22 11.82
CA PRO A 142 5.45 37.45 11.17
C PRO A 142 6.02 36.25 10.43
N TYR A 143 5.63 35.05 10.84
CA TYR A 143 6.03 33.80 10.18
C TYR A 143 4.89 33.25 9.34
N LEU A 144 5.24 32.77 8.15
CA LEU A 144 4.37 31.96 7.31
C LEU A 144 4.87 30.52 7.32
N ILE A 145 4.01 29.59 7.77
CA ILE A 145 4.26 28.16 7.71
C ILE A 145 3.35 27.60 6.62
N THR A 146 3.94 27.03 5.58
CA THR A 146 3.20 26.41 4.49
C THR A 146 3.49 24.92 4.44
N THR A 147 2.45 24.12 4.32
CA THR A 147 2.54 22.66 4.16
C THR A 147 1.55 22.17 3.12
N THR A 148 1.87 21.06 2.47
CA THR A 148 0.92 20.38 1.59
C THR A 148 0.02 19.45 2.41
N ILE A 149 -1.26 19.44 2.08
CA ILE A 149 -2.21 18.46 2.64
C ILE A 149 -2.08 17.18 1.79
N PRO A 150 -1.85 16.00 2.39
CA PRO A 150 -1.77 14.75 1.64
C PRO A 150 -3.13 14.40 1.01
N GLU A 151 -3.10 13.79 -0.19
CA GLU A 151 -4.33 13.41 -0.92
C GLU A 151 -5.23 12.46 -0.12
N ASN A 152 -4.64 11.64 0.76
CA ASN A 152 -5.35 10.70 1.62
C ASN A 152 -5.68 11.26 3.01
N ILE A 153 -5.81 12.57 3.18
CA ILE A 153 -6.09 13.22 4.46
C ILE A 153 -7.35 12.64 5.15
N ASN A 154 -8.33 12.19 4.37
CA ASN A 154 -9.56 11.59 4.89
C ASN A 154 -9.35 10.21 5.56
N GLU A 155 -8.21 9.57 5.28
CA GLU A 155 -7.83 8.28 5.86
C GLU A 155 -6.90 8.46 7.08
N ILE A 156 -6.45 9.68 7.32
CA ILE A 156 -5.51 10.03 8.39
C ILE A 156 -6.31 10.44 9.63
N GLY A 157 -6.12 9.73 10.72
CA GLY A 157 -6.81 10.04 11.98
C GLY A 157 -6.38 11.36 12.62
N THR A 158 -5.14 11.82 12.37
CA THR A 158 -4.62 13.07 12.92
C THR A 158 -3.56 13.67 12.02
N TYR A 159 -3.68 14.95 11.71
CA TYR A 159 -2.68 15.73 11.01
C TYR A 159 -2.22 16.86 11.93
N THR A 160 -0.94 16.85 12.31
CA THR A 160 -0.40 17.79 13.30
C THR A 160 0.77 18.57 12.71
N ILE A 161 0.73 19.89 12.84
CA ILE A 161 1.87 20.76 12.57
C ILE A 161 2.42 21.20 13.93
N LYS A 162 3.72 20.92 14.16
CA LYS A 162 4.40 21.36 15.39
C LYS A 162 5.43 22.42 15.02
N ASP A 163 5.29 23.61 15.61
CA ASP A 163 6.30 24.66 15.60
C ASP A 163 6.89 24.83 17.00
N THR A 164 8.20 25.01 17.07
CA THR A 164 8.91 25.27 18.32
C THR A 164 9.65 26.58 18.17
N ALA A 165 9.17 27.60 18.86
CA ALA A 165 9.81 28.91 18.87
C ALA A 165 11.11 28.86 19.69
N ASP A 166 12.08 29.71 19.30
CA ASP A 166 13.26 29.98 20.15
C ASP A 166 12.81 30.49 21.52
N PRO A 167 13.48 30.13 22.63
CA PRO A 167 13.14 30.60 23.97
C PRO A 167 13.10 32.12 24.14
N GLN A 168 13.78 32.85 23.27
CA GLN A 168 13.79 34.31 23.23
C GLN A 168 12.55 34.92 22.56
N LEU A 169 11.77 34.10 21.83
CA LEU A 169 10.58 34.55 21.12
C LEU A 169 9.31 34.32 21.92
N TRP A 170 8.46 35.30 21.99
CA TRP A 170 7.13 35.20 22.59
C TRP A 170 6.09 34.91 21.50
N LEU A 171 5.41 33.76 21.61
CA LEU A 171 4.36 33.41 20.65
C LEU A 171 3.01 34.05 21.04
N GLU A 172 2.46 34.86 20.16
CA GLU A 172 1.14 35.47 20.27
C GLU A 172 0.07 34.55 19.67
N LEU A 173 -0.52 33.65 20.45
CA LEU A 173 -1.49 32.65 19.96
C LEU A 173 -2.73 33.26 19.32
N GLU A 174 -3.15 34.45 19.76
CA GLU A 174 -4.34 35.14 19.25
C GLU A 174 -4.17 35.70 17.84
N THR A 175 -2.93 35.74 17.33
CA THR A 175 -2.61 36.23 15.99
C THR A 175 -2.42 35.11 14.96
N ILE A 176 -2.62 33.84 15.36
CA ILE A 176 -2.43 32.70 14.46
C ILE A 176 -3.67 32.53 13.60
N ASP A 177 -3.48 32.62 12.30
CA ASP A 177 -4.48 32.32 11.29
C ASP A 177 -4.16 30.99 10.57
N PHE A 178 -5.18 30.19 10.33
CA PHE A 178 -5.07 28.98 9.54
C PHE A 178 -5.84 29.15 8.23
N LEU A 179 -5.19 28.80 7.10
CA LEU A 179 -5.79 28.90 5.79
C LEU A 179 -5.66 27.57 5.05
N ILE A 180 -6.70 27.18 4.31
CA ILE A 180 -6.67 26.08 3.34
C ILE A 180 -7.06 26.64 1.99
N GLY A 181 -6.17 26.52 0.99
CA GLY A 181 -6.42 27.04 -0.35
C GLY A 181 -6.60 28.57 -0.40
N GLY A 182 -6.21 29.30 0.65
CA GLY A 182 -6.40 30.75 0.81
C GLY A 182 -7.60 31.12 1.67
N ASP A 183 -8.49 30.18 1.98
CA ASP A 183 -9.66 30.42 2.82
C ASP A 183 -9.33 30.21 4.30
N LYS A 184 -9.77 31.17 5.16
CA LYS A 184 -9.54 31.11 6.61
C LYS A 184 -10.43 30.07 7.28
N ILE A 185 -9.81 29.18 8.06
CA ILE A 185 -10.53 28.14 8.84
C ILE A 185 -10.87 28.70 10.21
N HIS A 186 -12.11 28.52 10.65
CA HIS A 186 -12.61 29.00 11.95
C HIS A 186 -12.56 27.98 13.08
N THR A 187 -12.23 26.72 12.78
CA THR A 187 -12.20 25.64 13.80
C THR A 187 -10.84 24.96 13.79
N PHE A 188 -10.03 25.24 14.80
CA PHE A 188 -8.75 24.58 15.05
C PHE A 188 -8.46 24.55 16.55
N HIS A 189 -7.57 23.64 16.96
CA HIS A 189 -7.12 23.55 18.32
C HIS A 189 -5.63 23.85 18.41
N THR A 190 -5.25 24.87 19.18
CA THR A 190 -3.86 25.14 19.52
C THR A 190 -3.56 24.63 20.93
N GLN A 191 -2.44 23.96 21.10
CA GLN A 191 -1.95 23.58 22.43
C GLN A 191 -0.56 24.17 22.65
N LYS A 192 -0.40 24.91 23.77
CA LYS A 192 0.91 25.37 24.22
C LYS A 192 1.48 24.31 25.16
N THR A 193 2.55 23.65 24.75
CA THR A 193 3.30 22.75 25.63
C THR A 193 4.26 23.61 26.45
N LYS A 194 4.11 23.63 27.79
CA LYS A 194 5.10 24.22 28.65
C LYS A 194 6.29 23.27 28.75
N HIS A 195 7.47 23.76 28.45
CA HIS A 195 8.73 23.09 28.76
C HIS A 195 9.23 23.56 30.13
#